data_863f8866d0d7731be8de50ba5a6347ff
#
_entry.id   863f8866d0d7731be8de50ba5a6347ff
#
_cell.length_a   1.000
_cell.length_b   1.000
_cell.length_c   1.000
_cell.angle_alpha   90.00
_cell.angle_beta   90.00
_cell.angle_gamma   90.00
#
_symmetry.space_group_name_H-M   'P 1'
#
loop_
_entity.id
_entity.type
_entity.pdbx_description
1 polymer ?
#
loop_
_entity_poly.entity_id
_entity_poly.type
_entity_poly.pdbx_seq_one_letter_code
_entity_poly.pdbx_strand_id
1 'polypeptide(L)'
;AEWKERIEQKLGAMPEVFALHDSDFGRTDKVKHQIMLSDQTPFKHRPRPIRPQDLDAVRRHLQELSEAGVIQESESPFSSPIVVVRKKNGDVRLCIDYRKLNLQTIKDAYALPNLEETFSALTGSKWFSVLDLKSGYYQIEVEEADKPKTAFVCPLGFWEFNRMPQGITNAPSTFQRLMEKCMGDINLKEVFVFLDDLIIFSETFEEHETRLL
;
A
#
# COMPACT_ATOMS: atom_id res chain seq x y z
N ALA A 1 19.79 13.38 -24.45
CA ALA A 1 18.70 13.81 -25.15
C ALA A 1 17.95 14.89 -24.39
N GLU A 2 17.66 15.97 -25.09
CA GLU A 2 17.10 17.23 -24.56
C GLU A 2 15.82 17.04 -23.74
N TRP A 3 14.91 16.15 -24.15
CA TRP A 3 13.68 15.84 -23.43
C TRP A 3 13.93 15.21 -22.03
N LYS A 4 15.00 14.42 -21.88
CA LYS A 4 15.34 13.79 -20.62
C LYS A 4 15.79 14.83 -19.58
N GLU A 5 16.70 15.71 -19.97
CA GLU A 5 17.19 16.80 -19.12
C GLU A 5 16.05 17.75 -18.70
N ARG A 6 15.14 18.03 -19.63
CA ARG A 6 13.97 18.88 -19.38
C ARG A 6 13.00 18.26 -18.34
N ILE A 7 12.71 16.96 -18.45
CA ILE A 7 11.87 16.25 -17.46
C ILE A 7 12.59 16.17 -16.11
N GLU A 8 13.86 15.78 -16.08
CA GLU A 8 14.65 15.71 -14.84
C GLU A 8 14.69 17.05 -14.12
N GLN A 9 14.86 18.15 -14.83
CA GLN A 9 14.85 19.49 -14.25
C GLN A 9 13.48 19.84 -13.61
N LYS A 10 12.39 19.53 -14.29
CA LYS A 10 11.02 19.82 -13.80
C LYS A 10 10.64 18.96 -12.62
N LEU A 11 10.94 17.66 -12.65
CA LEU A 11 10.72 16.76 -11.52
C LEU A 11 11.59 17.16 -10.31
N GLY A 12 12.83 17.57 -10.54
CA GLY A 12 13.72 18.07 -9.50
C GLY A 12 13.25 19.36 -8.82
N ALA A 13 12.35 20.11 -9.47
CA ALA A 13 11.72 21.30 -8.89
C ALA A 13 10.54 20.99 -7.95
N MET A 14 10.13 19.72 -7.85
CA MET A 14 9.01 19.25 -7.01
C MET A 14 9.47 18.16 -6.02
N PRO A 15 10.48 18.44 -5.15
CA PRO A 15 11.01 17.43 -4.24
C PRO A 15 9.97 16.91 -3.24
N GLU A 16 8.95 17.69 -2.94
CA GLU A 16 7.88 17.38 -1.96
C GLU A 16 6.97 16.21 -2.40
N VAL A 17 6.96 15.87 -3.69
CA VAL A 17 6.14 14.73 -4.19
C VAL A 17 6.88 13.41 -4.12
N PHE A 18 8.18 13.43 -3.84
CA PHE A 18 9.00 12.23 -3.77
C PHE A 18 9.32 11.83 -2.32
N ALA A 19 9.29 10.54 -2.04
CA ALA A 19 9.73 10.02 -0.75
C ALA A 19 11.25 10.25 -0.56
N LEU A 20 11.64 10.84 0.57
CA LEU A 20 13.04 11.17 0.87
C LEU A 20 13.81 9.98 1.46
N HIS A 21 13.12 9.06 2.12
CA HIS A 21 13.67 7.85 2.73
C HIS A 21 12.63 6.73 2.81
N ASP A 22 13.05 5.53 3.17
CA ASP A 22 12.20 4.34 3.15
C ASP A 22 10.99 4.38 4.09
N SER A 23 11.06 5.16 5.16
CA SER A 23 9.96 5.34 6.11
C SER A 23 9.12 6.59 5.88
N ASP A 24 9.31 7.28 4.76
CA ASP A 24 8.53 8.45 4.36
C ASP A 24 7.27 8.00 3.59
N PHE A 25 6.25 7.60 4.35
CA PHE A 25 5.05 6.99 3.80
C PHE A 25 3.96 8.00 3.38
N GLY A 26 4.05 9.24 3.80
CA GLY A 26 2.98 10.20 3.61
C GLY A 26 1.67 9.81 4.35
N ARG A 27 0.61 10.57 4.10
CA ARG A 27 -0.71 10.35 4.71
C ARG A 27 -1.80 11.00 3.87
N THR A 28 -2.95 10.32 3.77
CA THR A 28 -4.18 10.91 3.22
C THR A 28 -5.25 11.03 4.31
N ASP A 29 -6.04 12.08 4.24
CA ASP A 29 -7.24 12.30 5.04
C ASP A 29 -8.55 12.05 4.27
N LYS A 30 -8.44 11.68 3.00
CA LYS A 30 -9.60 11.52 2.09
C LYS A 30 -10.42 10.27 2.36
N VAL A 31 -9.83 9.26 2.96
CA VAL A 31 -10.48 7.98 3.26
C VAL A 31 -9.78 7.31 4.44
N LYS A 32 -10.54 6.55 5.22
CA LYS A 32 -10.03 5.59 6.19
C LYS A 32 -10.48 4.19 5.81
N HIS A 33 -9.63 3.22 6.05
CA HIS A 33 -9.97 1.82 5.77
C HIS A 33 -10.84 1.24 6.87
N GLN A 34 -11.97 0.67 6.48
CA GLN A 34 -12.90 -0.03 7.36
C GLN A 34 -12.82 -1.54 7.17
N ILE A 35 -12.93 -2.29 8.27
CA ILE A 35 -12.94 -3.74 8.27
C ILE A 35 -14.29 -4.22 8.82
N MET A 36 -15.22 -4.49 7.92
CA MET A 36 -16.52 -5.04 8.29
C MET A 36 -16.45 -6.56 8.37
N LEU A 37 -16.84 -7.13 9.52
CA LEU A 37 -16.84 -8.56 9.74
C LEU A 37 -18.26 -9.13 9.67
N SER A 38 -18.39 -10.27 8.99
CA SER A 38 -19.61 -11.10 9.02
C SER A 38 -19.73 -11.89 10.31
N ASP A 39 -18.60 -12.21 10.94
CA ASP A 39 -18.48 -12.86 12.23
C ASP A 39 -17.54 -12.02 13.10
N GLN A 40 -18.08 -11.46 14.18
CA GLN A 40 -17.35 -10.59 15.11
C GLN A 40 -16.53 -11.37 16.14
N THR A 41 -16.57 -12.71 16.12
CA THR A 41 -15.88 -13.55 17.10
C THR A 41 -14.37 -13.38 16.98
N PRO A 42 -13.69 -12.90 18.03
CA PRO A 42 -12.25 -12.81 18.02
C PRO A 42 -11.57 -14.18 17.87
N PHE A 43 -10.43 -14.18 17.19
CA PHE A 43 -9.57 -15.35 17.07
C PHE A 43 -8.17 -15.04 17.61
N LYS A 44 -7.53 -16.04 18.16
CA LYS A 44 -6.19 -15.92 18.72
C LYS A 44 -5.27 -16.98 18.13
N HIS A 45 -4.21 -16.52 17.47
CA HIS A 45 -3.11 -17.37 17.05
C HIS A 45 -1.91 -17.25 18.00
N ARG A 46 -1.17 -18.32 18.15
CA ARG A 46 0.09 -18.31 18.89
C ARG A 46 1.19 -17.68 18.03
N PRO A 47 2.19 -17.01 18.64
CA PRO A 47 3.36 -16.53 17.93
C PRO A 47 4.06 -17.69 17.20
N ARG A 48 4.42 -17.46 15.95
CA ARG A 48 5.30 -18.37 15.22
C ARG A 48 6.76 -18.06 15.55
N PRO A 49 7.62 -19.09 15.71
CA PRO A 49 9.04 -18.86 15.96
C PRO A 49 9.69 -18.05 14.84
N ILE A 50 10.61 -17.18 15.23
CA ILE A 50 11.50 -16.46 14.31
C ILE A 50 12.85 -17.16 14.35
N ARG A 51 13.47 -17.39 13.21
CA ARG A 51 14.82 -17.96 13.16
C ARG A 51 15.79 -17.00 13.84
N PRO A 52 16.76 -17.47 14.64
CA PRO A 52 17.73 -16.61 15.34
C PRO A 52 18.41 -15.59 14.41
N GLN A 53 18.77 -16.00 13.21
CA GLN A 53 19.40 -15.15 12.19
C GLN A 53 18.50 -14.04 11.63
N ASP A 54 17.18 -14.11 11.79
CA ASP A 54 16.21 -13.12 11.30
C ASP A 54 15.76 -12.17 12.42
N LEU A 55 16.06 -12.50 13.68
CA LEU A 55 15.50 -11.83 14.84
C LEU A 55 15.81 -10.32 14.87
N ASP A 56 17.07 -9.96 14.63
CA ASP A 56 17.51 -8.55 14.64
C ASP A 56 16.91 -7.77 13.48
N ALA A 57 16.75 -8.38 12.31
CA ALA A 57 16.13 -7.75 11.16
C ALA A 57 14.63 -7.51 11.39
N VAL A 58 13.94 -8.48 11.99
CA VAL A 58 12.52 -8.32 12.37
C VAL A 58 12.36 -7.25 13.44
N ARG A 59 13.23 -7.22 14.46
CA ARG A 59 13.21 -6.20 15.51
C ARG A 59 13.36 -4.79 14.93
N ARG A 60 14.34 -4.58 14.07
CA ARG A 60 14.55 -3.29 13.40
C ARG A 60 13.34 -2.88 12.58
N HIS A 61 12.78 -3.79 11.81
CA HIS A 61 11.60 -3.50 10.99
C HIS A 61 10.37 -3.12 11.82
N LEU A 62 10.12 -3.82 12.93
CA LEU A 62 9.05 -3.45 13.88
C LEU A 62 9.29 -2.06 14.51
N GLN A 63 10.53 -1.76 14.86
CA GLN A 63 10.90 -0.45 15.40
C GLN A 63 10.68 0.66 14.37
N GLU A 64 11.12 0.47 13.13
CA GLU A 64 10.90 1.42 12.02
C GLU A 64 9.40 1.69 11.80
N LEU A 65 8.57 0.66 11.76
CA LEU A 65 7.12 0.81 11.61
C LEU A 65 6.48 1.53 12.81
N SER A 66 6.94 1.26 14.02
CA SER A 66 6.46 1.90 15.24
C SER A 66 6.85 3.37 15.28
N GLU A 67 8.09 3.70 14.99
CA GLU A 67 8.61 5.09 14.93
C GLU A 67 7.91 5.91 13.83
N ALA A 68 7.59 5.28 12.71
CA ALA A 68 6.81 5.90 11.62
C ALA A 68 5.31 6.01 11.93
N GLY A 69 4.83 5.51 13.06
CA GLY A 69 3.42 5.53 13.45
C GLY A 69 2.53 4.60 12.64
N VAL A 70 3.11 3.64 11.91
CA VAL A 70 2.36 2.64 11.12
C VAL A 70 1.72 1.60 12.01
N ILE A 71 2.43 1.18 13.07
CA ILE A 71 1.93 0.24 14.08
C ILE A 71 2.01 0.84 15.47
N GLN A 72 1.24 0.28 16.39
CA GLN A 72 1.28 0.58 17.82
C GLN A 72 1.14 -0.71 18.63
N GLU A 73 1.53 -0.69 19.92
CA GLU A 73 1.27 -1.80 20.84
C GLU A 73 -0.23 -2.05 20.96
N SER A 74 -0.61 -3.32 21.11
CA SER A 74 -2.00 -3.75 21.09
C SER A 74 -2.38 -4.57 22.34
N GLU A 75 -3.62 -4.40 22.77
CA GLU A 75 -4.31 -5.24 23.74
C GLU A 75 -5.54 -5.92 23.11
N SER A 76 -5.55 -6.07 21.80
CA SER A 76 -6.67 -6.60 21.03
C SER A 76 -7.03 -8.04 21.40
N PRO A 77 -8.32 -8.40 21.35
CA PRO A 77 -8.75 -9.79 21.44
C PRO A 77 -8.45 -10.59 20.18
N PHE A 78 -8.11 -9.93 19.05
CA PHE A 78 -7.70 -10.57 17.81
C PHE A 78 -6.18 -10.73 17.75
N SER A 79 -5.70 -11.80 17.12
CA SER A 79 -4.27 -12.03 16.96
C SER A 79 -3.98 -12.86 15.72
N SER A 80 -3.32 -12.25 14.73
CA SER A 80 -2.81 -12.92 13.54
C SER A 80 -1.31 -13.20 13.68
N PRO A 81 -0.79 -14.34 13.18
CA PRO A 81 0.62 -14.66 13.25
C PRO A 81 1.39 -13.97 12.12
N ILE A 82 2.70 -13.82 12.31
CA ILE A 82 3.60 -13.32 11.28
C ILE A 82 4.20 -14.45 10.44
N VAL A 83 4.63 -14.09 9.23
CA VAL A 83 5.48 -14.90 8.36
C VAL A 83 6.67 -14.05 7.95
N VAL A 84 7.87 -14.53 8.21
CA VAL A 84 9.11 -13.87 7.83
C VAL A 84 9.57 -14.40 6.48
N VAL A 85 9.68 -13.53 5.48
CA VAL A 85 10.11 -13.87 4.13
C VAL A 85 11.44 -13.18 3.84
N ARG A 86 12.43 -13.95 3.37
CA ARG A 86 13.71 -13.40 2.92
C ARG A 86 13.60 -12.92 1.47
N LYS A 87 14.02 -11.70 1.24
CA LYS A 87 14.19 -11.14 -0.11
C LYS A 87 15.45 -11.71 -0.76
N LYS A 88 15.55 -11.60 -2.08
CA LYS A 88 16.73 -12.06 -2.85
C LYS A 88 18.04 -11.35 -2.43
N ASN A 89 17.94 -10.12 -1.96
CA ASN A 89 19.08 -9.33 -1.46
C ASN A 89 19.48 -9.65 -0.01
N GLY A 90 18.81 -10.63 0.63
CA GLY A 90 19.09 -11.04 2.02
C GLY A 90 18.27 -10.29 3.08
N ASP A 91 17.58 -9.23 2.72
CA ASP A 91 16.69 -8.50 3.64
C ASP A 91 15.48 -9.34 4.04
N VAL A 92 14.90 -8.98 5.16
CA VAL A 92 13.68 -9.61 5.69
C VAL A 92 12.47 -8.76 5.38
N ARG A 93 11.42 -9.42 4.89
CA ARG A 93 10.08 -8.86 4.77
C ARG A 93 9.17 -9.53 5.80
N LEU A 94 8.54 -8.72 6.63
CA LEU A 94 7.51 -9.16 7.55
C LEU A 94 6.16 -9.20 6.83
N CYS A 95 5.53 -10.35 6.81
CA CYS A 95 4.16 -10.52 6.33
C CYS A 95 3.26 -10.94 7.48
N ILE A 96 2.04 -10.43 7.51
CA ILE A 96 1.04 -10.84 8.49
C ILE A 96 0.11 -11.86 7.82
N ASP A 97 -0.14 -12.96 8.50
CA ASP A 97 -1.06 -13.98 7.99
C ASP A 97 -2.52 -13.64 8.34
N TYR A 98 -3.13 -12.82 7.50
CA TYR A 98 -4.52 -12.38 7.68
C TYR A 98 -5.56 -13.33 7.11
N ARG A 99 -5.23 -14.57 6.72
CA ARG A 99 -6.19 -15.51 6.14
C ARG A 99 -7.43 -15.71 7.01
N LYS A 100 -7.25 -15.80 8.34
CA LYS A 100 -8.39 -15.95 9.27
C LYS A 100 -9.25 -14.69 9.32
N LEU A 101 -8.66 -13.52 9.42
CA LEU A 101 -9.36 -12.24 9.36
C LEU A 101 -10.12 -12.10 8.04
N ASN A 102 -9.47 -12.43 6.93
CA ASN A 102 -10.05 -12.32 5.58
C ASN A 102 -11.27 -13.24 5.40
N LEU A 103 -11.30 -14.42 6.03
CA LEU A 103 -12.46 -15.31 6.02
C LEU A 103 -13.68 -14.70 6.76
N GLN A 104 -13.45 -13.89 7.78
CA GLN A 104 -14.50 -13.21 8.54
C GLN A 104 -14.88 -11.85 7.96
N THR A 105 -14.08 -11.31 7.03
CA THR A 105 -14.32 -9.98 6.44
C THR A 105 -15.34 -10.06 5.32
N ILE A 106 -16.32 -9.14 5.35
CA ILE A 106 -17.25 -8.92 4.24
C ILE A 106 -16.47 -8.32 3.07
N LYS A 107 -16.48 -9.01 1.94
CA LYS A 107 -15.74 -8.57 0.76
C LYS A 107 -16.39 -7.33 0.13
N ASP A 108 -15.58 -6.34 -0.18
CA ASP A 108 -15.98 -5.18 -0.97
C ASP A 108 -16.30 -5.60 -2.41
N ALA A 109 -17.41 -5.13 -2.93
CA ALA A 109 -17.83 -5.39 -4.30
C ALA A 109 -17.16 -4.46 -5.33
N TYR A 110 -16.31 -3.54 -4.90
CA TYR A 110 -15.60 -2.63 -5.81
C TYR A 110 -14.68 -3.40 -6.75
N ALA A 111 -14.99 -3.33 -8.04
CA ALA A 111 -14.23 -4.03 -9.07
C ALA A 111 -12.88 -3.36 -9.31
N LEU A 112 -11.83 -4.16 -9.37
CA LEU A 112 -10.56 -3.71 -9.92
C LEU A 112 -10.68 -3.54 -11.45
N PRO A 113 -9.90 -2.62 -12.06
CA PRO A 113 -9.95 -2.40 -13.49
C PRO A 113 -9.71 -3.68 -14.30
N ASN A 114 -10.44 -3.83 -15.40
CA ASN A 114 -10.22 -4.92 -16.34
C ASN A 114 -9.00 -4.61 -17.23
N LEU A 115 -8.12 -5.59 -17.39
CA LEU A 115 -6.93 -5.44 -18.25
C LEU A 115 -7.27 -5.10 -19.70
N GLU A 116 -8.37 -5.63 -20.25
CA GLU A 116 -8.80 -5.32 -21.62
C GLU A 116 -9.18 -3.85 -21.78
N GLU A 117 -9.89 -3.27 -20.81
CA GLU A 117 -10.23 -1.85 -20.79
C GLU A 117 -8.96 -1.00 -20.69
N THR A 118 -7.99 -1.45 -19.86
CA THR A 118 -6.69 -0.80 -19.72
C THR A 118 -5.94 -0.77 -21.06
N PHE A 119 -5.80 -1.90 -21.73
CA PHE A 119 -5.12 -1.96 -23.02
C PHE A 119 -5.81 -1.12 -24.09
N SER A 120 -7.14 -1.07 -24.07
CA SER A 120 -7.90 -0.19 -24.96
C SER A 120 -7.60 1.26 -24.73
N ALA A 121 -7.49 1.71 -23.48
CA ALA A 121 -7.16 3.09 -23.12
C ALA A 121 -5.73 3.49 -23.54
N LEU A 122 -4.79 2.55 -23.54
CA LEU A 122 -3.38 2.79 -23.89
C LEU A 122 -3.14 2.75 -25.42
N THR A 123 -4.12 2.34 -26.22
CA THR A 123 -3.97 2.20 -27.67
C THR A 123 -3.59 3.52 -28.33
N GLY A 124 -2.57 3.51 -29.20
CA GLY A 124 -2.06 4.70 -29.90
C GLY A 124 -1.02 5.49 -29.13
N SER A 125 -0.84 5.23 -27.85
CA SER A 125 0.16 5.92 -27.03
C SER A 125 1.58 5.47 -27.37
N LYS A 126 2.52 6.40 -27.30
CA LYS A 126 3.96 6.18 -27.61
C LYS A 126 4.85 6.53 -26.43
N TRP A 127 4.35 7.33 -25.50
CA TRP A 127 5.06 7.79 -24.30
C TRP A 127 4.37 7.27 -23.06
N PHE A 128 5.16 6.71 -22.15
CA PHE A 128 4.68 6.13 -20.90
C PHE A 128 5.58 6.51 -19.74
N SER A 129 4.98 6.91 -18.64
CA SER A 129 5.65 7.03 -17.34
C SER A 129 4.91 6.20 -16.32
N VAL A 130 5.67 5.47 -15.51
CA VAL A 130 5.13 4.68 -14.40
C VAL A 130 5.61 5.30 -13.10
N LEU A 131 4.68 5.66 -12.24
CA LEU A 131 4.94 6.15 -10.89
C LEU A 131 4.51 5.09 -9.88
N ASP A 132 5.43 4.69 -9.03
CA ASP A 132 5.19 3.79 -7.90
C ASP A 132 4.98 4.62 -6.63
N LEU A 133 3.85 4.41 -5.96
CA LEU A 133 3.57 5.09 -4.71
C LEU A 133 4.32 4.41 -3.56
N LYS A 134 5.20 5.14 -2.92
CA LYS A 134 5.97 4.62 -1.78
C LYS A 134 5.04 4.11 -0.69
N SER A 135 5.00 2.77 -0.55
CA SER A 135 4.14 2.08 0.44
C SER A 135 2.71 2.65 0.46
N GLY A 136 2.07 2.73 -0.72
CA GLY A 136 0.80 3.45 -0.90
C GLY A 136 -0.29 3.09 0.10
N TYR A 137 -0.37 1.82 0.51
CA TYR A 137 -1.34 1.37 1.51
C TYR A 137 -1.14 2.01 2.88
N TYR A 138 0.10 2.27 3.30
CA TYR A 138 0.40 2.93 4.57
C TYR A 138 0.04 4.43 4.58
N GLN A 139 -0.32 5.01 3.46
CA GLN A 139 -0.85 6.37 3.39
C GLN A 139 -2.30 6.47 3.88
N ILE A 140 -3.03 5.35 3.92
CA ILE A 140 -4.42 5.25 4.36
C ILE A 140 -4.45 4.82 5.83
N GLU A 141 -5.13 5.60 6.67
CA GLU A 141 -5.38 5.22 8.06
C GLU A 141 -6.44 4.13 8.17
N VAL A 142 -6.31 3.28 9.17
CA VAL A 142 -7.39 2.35 9.58
C VAL A 142 -8.34 3.09 10.51
N GLU A 143 -9.65 2.86 10.36
CA GLU A 143 -10.65 3.37 11.31
C GLU A 143 -10.32 2.91 12.73
N GLU A 144 -10.48 3.79 13.71
CA GLU A 144 -10.07 3.54 15.10
C GLU A 144 -10.69 2.25 15.66
N ALA A 145 -11.98 2.05 15.42
CA ALA A 145 -12.70 0.84 15.85
C ALA A 145 -12.22 -0.45 15.19
N ASP A 146 -11.51 -0.34 14.06
CA ASP A 146 -11.06 -1.49 13.26
C ASP A 146 -9.58 -1.83 13.46
N LYS A 147 -8.79 -0.94 14.05
CA LYS A 147 -7.37 -1.20 14.37
C LYS A 147 -7.16 -2.51 15.14
N PRO A 148 -7.94 -2.84 16.19
CA PRO A 148 -7.78 -4.08 16.90
C PRO A 148 -7.90 -5.34 16.04
N LYS A 149 -8.67 -5.29 14.95
CA LYS A 149 -8.84 -6.43 14.03
C LYS A 149 -7.55 -6.73 13.24
N THR A 150 -6.68 -5.74 13.08
CA THR A 150 -5.39 -5.87 12.38
C THR A 150 -4.27 -6.42 13.26
N ALA A 151 -4.55 -6.68 14.52
CA ALA A 151 -3.54 -7.06 15.50
C ALA A 151 -2.78 -8.33 15.09
N PHE A 152 -1.48 -8.31 15.35
CA PHE A 152 -0.58 -9.41 15.05
C PHE A 152 0.40 -9.67 16.20
N VAL A 153 0.82 -10.90 16.32
CA VAL A 153 1.68 -11.38 17.40
C VAL A 153 2.93 -12.05 16.84
N CYS A 154 4.06 -11.76 17.47
CA CYS A 154 5.31 -12.48 17.25
C CYS A 154 6.08 -12.64 18.57
N PRO A 155 7.19 -13.39 18.60
CA PRO A 155 8.00 -13.55 19.83
C PRO A 155 8.54 -12.24 20.42
N LEU A 156 8.57 -11.15 19.63
CA LEU A 156 9.05 -9.84 20.05
C LEU A 156 7.97 -8.92 20.61
N GLY A 157 6.69 -9.29 20.52
CA GLY A 157 5.61 -8.51 21.07
C GLY A 157 4.27 -8.65 20.33
N PHE A 158 3.39 -7.70 20.58
CA PHE A 158 2.01 -7.67 20.11
C PHE A 158 1.65 -6.26 19.66
N TRP A 159 1.27 -6.09 18.37
CA TRP A 159 0.98 -4.81 17.75
C TRP A 159 -0.29 -4.84 16.92
N GLU A 160 -0.79 -3.67 16.59
CA GLU A 160 -1.87 -3.45 15.63
C GLU A 160 -1.51 -2.31 14.67
N PHE A 161 -2.16 -2.25 13.52
CA PHE A 161 -1.89 -1.24 12.51
C PHE A 161 -2.74 0.02 12.68
N ASN A 162 -2.08 1.17 12.66
CA ASN A 162 -2.70 2.47 12.51
C ASN A 162 -2.97 2.80 11.04
N ARG A 163 -2.18 2.19 10.14
CA ARG A 163 -2.23 2.37 8.68
C ARG A 163 -2.64 1.06 8.02
N MET A 164 -3.31 1.15 6.88
CA MET A 164 -3.84 -0.01 6.16
C MET A 164 -2.72 -0.98 5.77
N PRO A 165 -2.67 -2.19 6.33
CA PRO A 165 -1.63 -3.16 6.02
C PRO A 165 -1.90 -3.89 4.71
N GLN A 166 -0.84 -4.44 4.12
CA GLN A 166 -0.97 -5.40 3.03
C GLN A 166 -1.53 -6.74 3.52
N GLY A 167 -2.24 -7.44 2.65
CA GLY A 167 -2.74 -8.78 2.92
C GLY A 167 -4.15 -8.86 3.50
N ILE A 168 -4.77 -7.75 3.90
CA ILE A 168 -6.21 -7.70 4.23
C ILE A 168 -7.03 -7.60 2.94
N THR A 169 -8.17 -8.30 2.93
CA THR A 169 -8.88 -8.62 1.67
C THR A 169 -9.39 -7.40 0.91
N ASN A 170 -9.79 -6.34 1.59
CA ASN A 170 -10.36 -5.14 0.97
C ASN A 170 -9.37 -3.98 0.78
N ALA A 171 -8.10 -4.17 1.11
CA ALA A 171 -7.07 -3.13 0.93
C ALA A 171 -6.90 -2.71 -0.53
N PRO A 172 -6.82 -3.63 -1.51
CA PRO A 172 -6.75 -3.26 -2.92
C PRO A 172 -7.94 -2.42 -3.38
N SER A 173 -9.16 -2.79 -2.98
CA SER A 173 -10.39 -2.07 -3.36
C SER A 173 -10.46 -0.67 -2.76
N THR A 174 -10.10 -0.52 -1.49
CA THR A 174 -10.03 0.78 -0.82
C THR A 174 -9.02 1.70 -1.50
N PHE A 175 -7.83 1.17 -1.80
CA PHE A 175 -6.78 1.93 -2.46
C PHE A 175 -7.17 2.33 -3.88
N GLN A 176 -7.70 1.42 -4.68
CA GLN A 176 -8.15 1.68 -6.05
C GLN A 176 -9.23 2.76 -6.08
N ARG A 177 -10.24 2.65 -5.22
CA ARG A 177 -11.32 3.66 -5.08
C ARG A 177 -10.77 5.03 -4.72
N LEU A 178 -9.81 5.10 -3.80
CA LEU A 178 -9.15 6.35 -3.44
C LEU A 178 -8.43 6.97 -4.64
N MET A 179 -7.62 6.18 -5.32
CA MET A 179 -6.82 6.66 -6.45
C MET A 179 -7.68 7.11 -7.62
N GLU A 180 -8.71 6.35 -7.98
CA GLU A 180 -9.66 6.76 -9.02
C GLU A 180 -10.41 8.04 -8.65
N LYS A 181 -10.77 8.20 -7.38
CA LYS A 181 -11.37 9.44 -6.88
C LYS A 181 -10.40 10.62 -6.94
N CYS A 182 -9.12 10.40 -6.66
CA CYS A 182 -8.09 11.43 -6.77
C CYS A 182 -7.83 11.85 -8.23
N MET A 183 -7.83 10.89 -9.15
CA MET A 183 -7.63 11.14 -10.57
C MET A 183 -8.87 11.75 -11.24
N GLY A 184 -10.08 11.46 -10.76
CA GLY A 184 -11.31 12.01 -11.29
C GLY A 184 -11.44 11.85 -12.82
N ASP A 185 -11.66 12.95 -13.51
CA ASP A 185 -11.93 12.96 -14.96
C ASP A 185 -10.71 12.61 -15.84
N ILE A 186 -9.50 12.65 -15.30
CA ILE A 186 -8.28 12.28 -16.05
C ILE A 186 -8.02 10.77 -16.04
N ASN A 187 -8.70 10.03 -15.14
CA ASN A 187 -8.60 8.57 -15.10
C ASN A 187 -9.07 7.95 -16.44
N LEU A 188 -8.31 7.01 -16.98
CA LEU A 188 -8.47 6.36 -18.29
C LEU A 188 -8.33 7.27 -19.52
N LYS A 189 -8.14 8.58 -19.34
CA LYS A 189 -7.90 9.54 -20.43
C LYS A 189 -6.42 9.93 -20.55
N GLU A 190 -5.77 10.15 -19.42
CA GLU A 190 -4.42 10.66 -19.31
C GLU A 190 -3.54 9.80 -18.41
N VAL A 191 -4.14 9.21 -17.40
CA VAL A 191 -3.52 8.33 -16.41
C VAL A 191 -4.38 7.10 -16.20
N PHE A 192 -3.71 5.98 -15.98
CA PHE A 192 -4.35 4.73 -15.58
C PHE A 192 -3.84 4.31 -14.20
N VAL A 193 -4.75 4.00 -13.31
CA VAL A 193 -4.45 3.52 -11.96
C VAL A 193 -4.64 2.01 -11.90
N PHE A 194 -3.60 1.30 -11.53
CA PHE A 194 -3.68 -0.13 -11.26
C PHE A 194 -2.92 -0.47 -9.98
N LEU A 195 -3.68 -0.74 -8.90
CA LEU A 195 -3.14 -0.98 -7.57
C LEU A 195 -2.18 0.15 -7.14
N ASP A 196 -0.90 -0.17 -6.96
CA ASP A 196 0.13 0.76 -6.51
C ASP A 196 0.77 1.59 -7.63
N ASP A 197 0.45 1.29 -8.89
CA ASP A 197 1.05 1.92 -10.06
C ASP A 197 0.14 2.97 -10.69
N LEU A 198 0.73 4.10 -11.04
CA LEU A 198 0.14 5.13 -11.89
C LEU A 198 0.84 5.10 -13.23
N ILE A 199 0.11 4.86 -14.30
CA ILE A 199 0.63 4.85 -15.66
C ILE A 199 0.12 6.07 -16.39
N ILE A 200 1.01 7.03 -16.66
CA ILE A 200 0.74 8.20 -17.50
C ILE A 200 1.08 7.83 -18.92
N PHE A 201 0.20 8.13 -19.85
CA PHE A 201 0.35 7.77 -21.26
C PHE A 201 -0.05 8.92 -22.19
N SER A 202 0.56 8.98 -23.38
CA SER A 202 0.27 9.99 -24.40
C SER A 202 0.79 9.59 -25.77
N GLU A 203 0.31 10.26 -26.82
CA GLU A 203 0.80 10.06 -28.19
C GLU A 203 2.05 10.88 -28.48
N THR A 204 2.16 12.08 -27.92
CA THR A 204 3.27 13.02 -28.13
C THR A 204 4.02 13.31 -26.84
N PHE A 205 5.27 13.76 -26.97
CA PHE A 205 6.09 14.14 -25.83
C PHE A 205 5.53 15.37 -25.10
N GLU A 206 5.05 16.36 -25.85
CA GLU A 206 4.49 17.59 -25.30
C GLU A 206 3.25 17.33 -24.43
N GLU A 207 2.37 16.46 -24.91
CA GLU A 207 1.22 15.98 -24.10
C GLU A 207 1.70 15.21 -22.87
N HIS A 208 2.71 14.36 -23.05
CA HIS A 208 3.23 13.55 -21.95
C HIS A 208 3.80 14.41 -20.83
N GLU A 209 4.58 15.43 -21.19
CA GLU A 209 5.11 16.39 -20.22
C GLU A 209 3.99 17.10 -19.44
N THR A 210 2.94 17.53 -20.14
CA THR A 210 1.79 18.21 -19.52
C THR A 210 1.01 17.29 -18.57
N ARG A 211 0.87 16.00 -18.93
CA ARG A 211 0.16 15.01 -18.11
C ARG A 211 0.95 14.54 -16.91
N LEU A 212 2.28 14.53 -17.01
CA LEU A 212 3.17 14.07 -15.96
C LEU A 212 3.36 15.11 -14.85
N LEU A 213 3.29 16.40 -15.18
CA LEU A 213 3.55 17.56 -14.30
C LEU A 213 2.28 18.24 -13.83
#